data_e9131a9cf2cb4028118261a57324d211
#
_entry.id   e9131a9cf2cb4028118261a57324d211
#
_cell.length_a   1.000
_cell.length_b   1.000
_cell.length_c   1.000
_cell.angle_alpha   90.00
_cell.angle_beta   90.00
_cell.angle_gamma   90.00
#
_symmetry.space_group_name_H-M   'P 1'
#
loop_
_entity.id
_entity.type
_entity.pdbx_description
1 polymer ?
#
loop_
_entity_poly.entity_id
_entity_poly.type
_entity_poly.pdbx_seq_one_letter_code
_entity_poly.pdbx_strand_id
1 'polypeptide(L)'
;MSRVSRAGVLAAYRDGVTVICELAAQFSDAAWLAVTPCSEWRAADLAGHLRCVADDYHEYLDDAPASRLARLLATNVSADSLARKLARQNAAELAALPDVPGPEHIAAFAESARAYGRRLPPSWDLLHHTYRGSEVTVGAMAGAACAEWHLHAWDLARSLGKDYRPADPELVLAAWQGGTPQLWAGLPVEPGRDDPWYVLLLASGRDPAWVQL
;
A
#
# COMPACT_ATOMS: atom_id res chain seq x y z
N MET A 1 16.60 8.81 -14.87
CA MET A 1 15.45 8.49 -13.99
C MET A 1 14.26 9.31 -14.48
N SER A 2 13.20 8.65 -14.99
CA SER A 2 11.96 9.33 -15.37
C SER A 2 11.39 9.98 -14.09
N ARG A 3 11.08 11.29 -14.16
CA ARG A 3 10.48 12.00 -13.02
C ARG A 3 9.07 11.42 -12.83
N VAL A 4 8.82 10.80 -11.69
CA VAL A 4 7.47 10.36 -11.31
C VAL A 4 6.53 11.56 -11.39
N SER A 5 5.60 11.55 -12.35
CA SER A 5 4.71 12.68 -12.54
C SER A 5 3.52 12.59 -11.59
N ARG A 6 3.09 13.74 -11.06
CA ARG A 6 1.87 13.83 -10.22
C ARG A 6 0.66 13.21 -10.91
N ALA A 7 0.45 13.49 -12.19
CA ALA A 7 -0.67 12.97 -12.96
C ALA A 7 -0.60 11.43 -13.07
N GLY A 8 0.60 10.89 -13.31
CA GLY A 8 0.83 9.44 -13.38
C GLY A 8 0.53 8.75 -12.05
N VAL A 9 1.04 9.27 -10.93
CA VAL A 9 0.76 8.71 -9.59
C VAL A 9 -0.73 8.75 -9.27
N LEU A 10 -1.41 9.87 -9.53
CA LEU A 10 -2.84 9.98 -9.28
C LEU A 10 -3.69 9.07 -10.18
N ALA A 11 -3.24 8.80 -11.41
CA ALA A 11 -3.88 7.83 -12.29
C ALA A 11 -3.70 6.40 -11.76
N ALA A 12 -2.46 5.99 -11.49
CA ALA A 12 -2.14 4.67 -10.96
C ALA A 12 -2.79 4.43 -9.58
N TYR A 13 -2.85 5.44 -8.71
CA TYR A 13 -3.57 5.36 -7.43
C TYR A 13 -5.05 4.99 -7.64
N ARG A 14 -5.75 5.68 -8.58
CA ARG A 14 -7.15 5.40 -8.88
C ARG A 14 -7.36 4.03 -9.52
N ASP A 15 -6.43 3.64 -10.37
CA ASP A 15 -6.41 2.32 -11.00
C ASP A 15 -6.30 1.21 -9.94
N GLY A 16 -5.36 1.32 -9.00
CA GLY A 16 -5.21 0.37 -7.90
C GLY A 16 -6.50 0.21 -7.07
N VAL A 17 -7.16 1.32 -6.71
CA VAL A 17 -8.47 1.27 -6.02
C VAL A 17 -9.54 0.55 -6.85
N THR A 18 -9.58 0.82 -8.16
CA THR A 18 -10.55 0.20 -9.07
C THR A 18 -10.32 -1.30 -9.18
N VAL A 19 -9.07 -1.71 -9.38
CA VAL A 19 -8.71 -3.14 -9.53
C VAL A 19 -9.00 -3.92 -8.24
N ILE A 20 -8.74 -3.37 -7.06
CA ILE A 20 -9.13 -4.00 -5.79
C ILE A 20 -10.63 -4.28 -5.75
N CYS A 21 -11.46 -3.30 -6.13
CA CYS A 21 -12.92 -3.47 -6.17
C CYS A 21 -13.34 -4.54 -7.19
N GLU A 22 -12.73 -4.56 -8.37
CA GLU A 22 -13.02 -5.53 -9.44
C GLU A 22 -12.62 -6.96 -9.04
N LEU A 23 -11.48 -7.12 -8.36
CA LEU A 23 -11.06 -8.41 -7.82
C LEU A 23 -11.99 -8.86 -6.69
N ALA A 24 -12.30 -7.97 -5.75
CA ALA A 24 -13.18 -8.27 -4.62
C ALA A 24 -14.59 -8.73 -5.07
N ALA A 25 -15.11 -8.16 -6.15
CA ALA A 25 -16.40 -8.57 -6.72
C ALA A 25 -16.41 -10.02 -7.28
N GLN A 26 -15.25 -10.66 -7.39
CA GLN A 26 -15.12 -12.04 -7.88
C GLN A 26 -15.04 -13.07 -6.74
N PHE A 27 -14.94 -12.62 -5.48
CA PHE A 27 -14.89 -13.51 -4.33
C PHE A 27 -16.28 -14.05 -4.01
N SER A 28 -16.40 -15.36 -3.91
CA SER A 28 -17.53 -16.01 -3.23
C SER A 28 -17.33 -15.93 -1.71
N ASP A 29 -18.38 -16.23 -0.94
CA ASP A 29 -18.28 -16.26 0.53
C ASP A 29 -17.15 -17.21 1.00
N ALA A 30 -16.99 -18.36 0.37
CA ALA A 30 -15.91 -19.29 0.69
C ALA A 30 -14.53 -18.74 0.30
N ALA A 31 -14.42 -17.99 -0.78
CA ALA A 31 -13.15 -17.43 -1.24
C ALA A 31 -12.61 -16.34 -0.28
N TRP A 32 -13.47 -15.66 0.47
CA TRP A 32 -13.03 -14.71 1.50
C TRP A 32 -12.24 -15.37 2.65
N LEU A 33 -12.36 -16.69 2.80
CA LEU A 33 -11.59 -17.47 3.77
C LEU A 33 -10.25 -17.96 3.21
N ALA A 34 -9.96 -17.71 1.93
CA ALA A 34 -8.70 -18.11 1.29
C ALA A 34 -7.50 -17.40 1.93
N VAL A 35 -6.38 -18.12 2.03
CA VAL A 35 -5.10 -17.54 2.46
C VAL A 35 -4.58 -16.57 1.40
N THR A 36 -3.82 -15.58 1.84
CA THR A 36 -3.18 -14.61 0.97
C THR A 36 -1.66 -14.73 1.02
N PRO A 37 -0.93 -14.13 0.07
CA PRO A 37 0.51 -13.98 0.18
C PRO A 37 0.98 -13.15 1.40
N CYS A 38 0.11 -12.31 1.97
CA CYS A 38 0.34 -11.70 3.27
C CYS A 38 0.19 -12.78 4.33
N SER A 39 1.31 -13.35 4.80
CA SER A 39 1.33 -14.43 5.78
C SER A 39 0.45 -14.09 6.98
N GLU A 40 -0.34 -15.05 7.45
CA GLU A 40 -1.29 -14.97 8.56
C GLU A 40 -2.64 -14.30 8.23
N TRP A 41 -2.82 -13.69 7.06
CA TRP A 41 -4.07 -13.04 6.67
C TRP A 41 -4.85 -13.85 5.64
N ARG A 42 -6.15 -13.95 5.88
CA ARG A 42 -7.13 -14.38 4.87
C ARG A 42 -7.55 -13.18 4.02
N ALA A 43 -8.22 -13.43 2.92
CA ALA A 43 -8.72 -12.36 2.05
C ALA A 43 -9.67 -11.38 2.78
N ALA A 44 -10.47 -11.88 3.74
CA ALA A 44 -11.31 -11.03 4.58
C ALA A 44 -10.48 -10.11 5.51
N ASP A 45 -9.40 -10.63 6.10
CA ASP A 45 -8.49 -9.82 6.93
C ASP A 45 -7.80 -8.74 6.09
N LEU A 46 -7.39 -9.10 4.87
CA LEU A 46 -6.81 -8.15 3.93
C LEU A 46 -7.79 -7.04 3.54
N ALA A 47 -9.06 -7.35 3.34
CA ALA A 47 -10.10 -6.35 3.10
C ALA A 47 -10.26 -5.39 4.30
N GLY A 48 -10.23 -5.92 5.52
CA GLY A 48 -10.22 -5.12 6.75
C GLY A 48 -9.00 -4.22 6.84
N HIS A 49 -7.81 -4.74 6.56
CA HIS A 49 -6.57 -3.97 6.52
C HIS A 49 -6.63 -2.82 5.51
N LEU A 50 -7.08 -3.08 4.28
CA LEU A 50 -7.25 -2.04 3.26
C LEU A 50 -8.13 -0.89 3.74
N ARG A 51 -9.22 -1.19 4.46
CA ARG A 51 -10.08 -0.18 5.08
C ARG A 51 -9.32 0.66 6.10
N CYS A 52 -8.61 0.00 7.06
CA CYS A 52 -7.84 0.70 8.08
C CYS A 52 -6.81 1.64 7.46
N VAL A 53 -6.03 1.16 6.50
CA VAL A 53 -4.99 1.96 5.84
C VAL A 53 -5.58 3.14 5.07
N ALA A 54 -6.72 2.96 4.40
CA ALA A 54 -7.39 4.06 3.70
C ALA A 54 -7.87 5.15 4.66
N ASP A 55 -8.40 4.76 5.83
CA ASP A 55 -8.84 5.69 6.88
C ASP A 55 -7.64 6.40 7.53
N ASP A 56 -6.55 5.69 7.79
CA ASP A 56 -5.30 6.24 8.33
C ASP A 56 -4.70 7.33 7.43
N TYR A 57 -4.79 7.18 6.10
CA TYR A 57 -4.28 8.21 5.18
C TYR A 57 -5.00 9.56 5.33
N HIS A 58 -6.28 9.58 5.73
CA HIS A 58 -6.98 10.82 6.06
C HIS A 58 -6.41 11.47 7.32
N GLU A 59 -6.21 10.69 8.40
CA GLU A 59 -5.59 11.18 9.62
C GLU A 59 -4.19 11.73 9.35
N TYR A 60 -3.39 11.01 8.55
CA TYR A 60 -2.04 11.44 8.22
C TYR A 60 -2.01 12.73 7.39
N LEU A 61 -2.99 12.96 6.53
CA LEU A 61 -3.11 14.21 5.77
C LEU A 61 -3.55 15.37 6.65
N ASP A 62 -4.48 15.15 7.59
CA ASP A 62 -5.01 16.17 8.48
C ASP A 62 -3.95 16.66 9.48
N ASP A 63 -3.10 15.76 9.96
CA ASP A 63 -2.10 16.02 10.99
C ASP A 63 -0.65 16.12 10.46
N ALA A 64 -0.42 16.11 9.14
CA ALA A 64 0.93 16.26 8.62
C ALA A 64 1.54 17.63 8.97
N PRO A 65 2.81 17.71 9.43
CA PRO A 65 3.78 16.62 9.65
C PRO A 65 3.74 16.00 11.07
N ALA A 66 2.77 16.32 11.89
CA ALA A 66 2.67 15.87 13.29
C ALA A 66 1.96 14.51 13.46
N SER A 67 1.52 13.88 12.37
CA SER A 67 0.82 12.59 12.42
C SER A 67 1.67 11.48 13.05
N ARG A 68 0.99 10.44 13.55
CA ARG A 68 1.64 9.27 14.12
C ARG A 68 2.59 8.60 13.12
N LEU A 69 2.13 8.43 11.86
CA LEU A 69 2.94 7.84 10.80
C LEU A 69 4.15 8.71 10.46
N ALA A 70 3.97 10.03 10.34
CA ALA A 70 5.07 10.95 10.07
C ALA A 70 6.17 10.85 11.15
N ARG A 71 5.78 10.82 12.44
CA ARG A 71 6.72 10.63 13.54
C ARG A 71 7.42 9.27 13.48
N LEU A 72 6.70 8.19 13.14
CA LEU A 72 7.28 6.87 13.01
C LEU A 72 8.28 6.81 11.84
N LEU A 73 7.94 7.36 10.69
CA LEU A 73 8.78 7.36 9.49
C LEU A 73 9.99 8.29 9.60
N ALA A 74 9.91 9.36 10.40
CA ALA A 74 11.04 10.24 10.68
C ALA A 74 12.11 9.59 11.57
N THR A 75 11.85 8.42 12.19
CA THR A 75 12.82 7.75 13.05
C THR A 75 13.92 7.07 12.24
N ASN A 76 15.16 7.10 12.75
CA ASN A 76 16.31 6.39 12.18
C ASN A 76 16.39 4.92 12.66
N VAL A 77 15.27 4.22 12.64
CA VAL A 77 15.24 2.78 12.94
C VAL A 77 15.58 1.96 11.68
N SER A 78 16.03 0.71 11.85
CA SER A 78 16.22 -0.19 10.73
C SER A 78 14.89 -0.52 10.03
N ALA A 79 14.96 -0.87 8.75
CA ALA A 79 13.79 -1.30 7.97
C ALA A 79 13.02 -2.44 8.67
N ASP A 80 13.72 -3.45 9.20
CA ASP A 80 13.12 -4.55 9.95
C ASP A 80 12.40 -4.08 11.22
N SER A 81 12.97 -3.11 11.94
CA SER A 81 12.32 -2.57 13.15
C SER A 81 11.06 -1.78 12.78
N LEU A 82 11.11 -1.02 11.70
CA LEU A 82 9.95 -0.30 11.18
C LEU A 82 8.86 -1.27 10.72
N ALA A 83 9.22 -2.28 9.93
CA ALA A 83 8.28 -3.30 9.46
C ALA A 83 7.57 -4.02 10.63
N ARG A 84 8.32 -4.42 11.67
CA ARG A 84 7.72 -5.03 12.87
C ARG A 84 6.79 -4.08 13.64
N LYS A 85 7.07 -2.78 13.65
CA LYS A 85 6.18 -1.80 14.30
C LYS A 85 4.89 -1.62 13.50
N LEU A 86 5.00 -1.50 12.18
CA LEU A 86 3.85 -1.43 11.28
C LEU A 86 2.99 -2.70 11.36
N ALA A 87 3.60 -3.89 11.35
CA ALA A 87 2.87 -5.16 11.46
C ALA A 87 2.07 -5.25 12.77
N ARG A 88 2.66 -4.83 13.91
CA ARG A 88 1.92 -4.80 15.19
C ARG A 88 0.78 -3.80 15.20
N GLN A 89 0.97 -2.63 14.58
CA GLN A 89 -0.08 -1.63 14.43
C GLN A 89 -1.22 -2.17 13.59
N ASN A 90 -0.93 -2.71 12.41
CA ASN A 90 -1.92 -3.28 11.49
C ASN A 90 -2.74 -4.39 12.16
N ALA A 91 -2.07 -5.28 12.93
CA ALA A 91 -2.76 -6.34 13.67
C ALA A 91 -3.70 -5.79 14.75
N ALA A 92 -3.30 -4.73 15.47
CA ALA A 92 -4.14 -4.09 16.48
C ALA A 92 -5.35 -3.37 15.86
N GLU A 93 -5.16 -2.69 14.74
CA GLU A 93 -6.22 -1.99 14.02
C GLU A 93 -7.23 -2.99 13.43
N LEU A 94 -6.76 -4.07 12.82
CA LEU A 94 -7.60 -5.14 12.30
C LEU A 94 -8.44 -5.78 13.42
N ALA A 95 -7.83 -6.04 14.57
CA ALA A 95 -8.54 -6.61 15.72
C ALA A 95 -9.60 -5.68 16.34
N ALA A 96 -9.51 -4.38 16.09
CA ALA A 96 -10.47 -3.38 16.56
C ALA A 96 -11.64 -3.16 15.59
N LEU A 97 -11.57 -3.70 14.39
CA LEU A 97 -12.66 -3.57 13.39
C LEU A 97 -13.91 -4.35 13.82
N PRO A 98 -15.10 -3.88 13.41
CA PRO A 98 -16.31 -4.66 13.56
C PRO A 98 -16.23 -5.95 12.72
N ASP A 99 -16.83 -7.02 13.23
CA ASP A 99 -16.97 -8.29 12.52
C ASP A 99 -18.05 -8.15 11.43
N VAL A 100 -17.63 -7.73 10.23
CA VAL A 100 -18.50 -7.58 9.06
C VAL A 100 -17.91 -8.34 7.87
N PRO A 101 -18.73 -8.70 6.87
CA PRO A 101 -18.25 -9.41 5.68
C PRO A 101 -17.19 -8.64 4.88
N GLY A 102 -16.26 -9.35 4.24
CA GLY A 102 -15.23 -8.78 3.39
C GLY A 102 -15.71 -7.73 2.39
N PRO A 103 -16.83 -7.93 1.66
CA PRO A 103 -17.39 -6.94 0.76
C PRO A 103 -17.73 -5.59 1.42
N GLU A 104 -18.13 -5.58 2.69
CA GLU A 104 -18.42 -4.34 3.42
C GLU A 104 -17.13 -3.57 3.75
N HIS A 105 -16.06 -4.28 4.10
CA HIS A 105 -14.73 -3.69 4.26
C HIS A 105 -14.23 -3.08 2.95
N ILE A 106 -14.40 -3.76 1.82
CA ILE A 106 -14.01 -3.24 0.50
C ILE A 106 -14.84 -2.02 0.10
N ALA A 107 -16.13 -1.99 0.41
CA ALA A 107 -16.96 -0.81 0.14
C ALA A 107 -16.47 0.40 0.94
N ALA A 108 -16.18 0.24 2.23
CA ALA A 108 -15.63 1.28 3.09
C ALA A 108 -14.24 1.73 2.62
N PHE A 109 -13.34 0.79 2.29
CA PHE A 109 -12.06 1.08 1.66
C PHE A 109 -12.22 1.97 0.42
N ALA A 110 -13.08 1.57 -0.51
CA ALA A 110 -13.25 2.26 -1.77
C ALA A 110 -13.79 3.69 -1.60
N GLU A 111 -14.69 3.90 -0.64
CA GLU A 111 -15.21 5.23 -0.29
C GLU A 111 -14.09 6.10 0.28
N SER A 112 -13.39 5.62 1.31
CA SER A 112 -12.30 6.31 1.99
C SER A 112 -11.15 6.62 1.04
N ALA A 113 -10.64 5.63 0.28
CA ALA A 113 -9.54 5.82 -0.65
C ALA A 113 -9.87 6.82 -1.76
N ARG A 114 -11.10 6.79 -2.31
CA ARG A 114 -11.52 7.79 -3.32
C ARG A 114 -11.65 9.18 -2.71
N ALA A 115 -12.14 9.29 -1.47
CA ALA A 115 -12.22 10.58 -0.76
C ALA A 115 -10.83 11.16 -0.52
N TYR A 116 -9.87 10.34 -0.06
CA TYR A 116 -8.48 10.73 0.10
C TYR A 116 -7.87 11.20 -1.22
N GLY A 117 -8.05 10.44 -2.31
CA GLY A 117 -7.56 10.79 -3.63
C GLY A 117 -8.03 12.15 -4.14
N ARG A 118 -9.26 12.59 -3.76
CA ARG A 118 -9.78 13.94 -4.09
C ARG A 118 -9.08 15.05 -3.29
N ARG A 119 -8.56 14.74 -2.11
CA ARG A 119 -7.85 15.70 -1.22
C ARG A 119 -6.38 15.88 -1.60
N LEU A 120 -5.77 14.93 -2.31
CA LEU A 120 -4.35 14.94 -2.66
C LEU A 120 -3.93 16.16 -3.51
N PRO A 121 -4.67 16.59 -4.57
CA PRO A 121 -4.21 17.65 -5.44
C PRO A 121 -3.84 18.97 -4.74
N PRO A 122 -4.62 19.56 -3.86
CA PRO A 122 -4.23 20.79 -3.18
C PRO A 122 -3.13 20.59 -2.14
N SER A 123 -2.94 19.38 -1.62
CA SER A 123 -2.00 19.06 -0.53
C SER A 123 -0.68 18.49 -1.03
N TRP A 124 -0.50 18.30 -2.34
CA TRP A 124 0.57 17.51 -2.95
C TRP A 124 1.98 17.86 -2.47
N ASP A 125 2.27 19.14 -2.37
CA ASP A 125 3.60 19.64 -2.05
C ASP A 125 3.80 19.94 -0.55
N LEU A 126 2.79 19.65 0.29
CA LEU A 126 2.92 19.81 1.73
C LEU A 126 3.94 18.80 2.29
N LEU A 127 4.73 19.28 3.25
CA LEU A 127 5.67 18.40 3.98
C LEU A 127 4.87 17.39 4.81
N HIS A 128 5.15 16.10 4.60
CA HIS A 128 4.65 15.03 5.46
C HIS A 128 5.63 14.71 6.59
N HIS A 129 6.89 14.44 6.26
CA HIS A 129 7.95 14.22 7.25
C HIS A 129 9.34 14.44 6.65
N THR A 130 10.37 14.43 7.49
CA THR A 130 11.76 14.47 7.06
C THR A 130 12.45 13.18 7.43
N TYR A 131 13.19 12.58 6.48
CA TYR A 131 14.01 11.40 6.70
C TYR A 131 15.45 11.63 6.24
N ARG A 132 16.42 11.51 7.15
CA ARG A 132 17.86 11.74 6.90
C ARG A 132 18.17 13.05 6.17
N GLY A 133 17.46 14.12 6.52
CA GLY A 133 17.63 15.45 5.93
C GLY A 133 16.90 15.67 4.59
N SER A 134 16.22 14.66 4.07
CA SER A 134 15.38 14.80 2.86
C SER A 134 13.91 14.97 3.25
N GLU A 135 13.23 15.90 2.59
CA GLU A 135 11.79 16.09 2.76
C GLU A 135 11.01 15.03 1.99
N VAL A 136 10.02 14.42 2.65
CA VAL A 136 9.01 13.55 2.06
C VAL A 136 7.68 14.29 2.07
N THR A 137 7.13 14.53 0.89
CA THR A 137 5.88 15.29 0.73
C THR A 137 4.65 14.39 0.83
N VAL A 138 3.48 15.00 0.97
CA VAL A 138 2.19 14.30 0.84
C VAL A 138 2.07 13.61 -0.51
N GLY A 139 2.58 14.23 -1.59
CA GLY A 139 2.61 13.59 -2.91
C GLY A 139 3.49 12.34 -2.98
N ALA A 140 4.62 12.33 -2.26
CA ALA A 140 5.45 11.14 -2.13
C ALA A 140 4.72 10.04 -1.34
N MET A 141 4.02 10.39 -0.26
CA MET A 141 3.18 9.46 0.51
C MET A 141 1.99 8.92 -0.32
N ALA A 142 1.42 9.74 -1.20
CA ALA A 142 0.42 9.27 -2.18
C ALA A 142 1.01 8.21 -3.13
N GLY A 143 2.29 8.32 -3.45
CA GLY A 143 3.05 7.28 -4.18
C GLY A 143 3.18 5.98 -3.39
N ALA A 144 3.44 6.06 -2.08
CA ALA A 144 3.43 4.88 -1.20
C ALA A 144 2.04 4.22 -1.18
N ALA A 145 0.97 5.01 -1.00
CA ALA A 145 -0.41 4.52 -1.05
C ALA A 145 -0.77 3.87 -2.39
N CYS A 146 -0.32 4.47 -3.50
CA CYS A 146 -0.48 3.89 -4.83
C CYS A 146 0.14 2.48 -4.90
N ALA A 147 1.37 2.32 -4.43
CA ALA A 147 2.03 1.02 -4.42
C ALA A 147 1.33 0.01 -3.49
N GLU A 148 0.84 0.45 -2.34
CA GLU A 148 0.07 -0.36 -1.38
C GLU A 148 -1.16 -0.96 -2.05
N TRP A 149 -1.93 -0.15 -2.80
CA TRP A 149 -3.10 -0.65 -3.52
C TRP A 149 -2.74 -1.71 -4.57
N HIS A 150 -1.69 -1.50 -5.34
CA HIS A 150 -1.26 -2.47 -6.35
C HIS A 150 -0.69 -3.75 -5.74
N LEU A 151 0.06 -3.65 -4.64
CA LEU A 151 0.58 -4.80 -3.91
C LEU A 151 -0.55 -5.66 -3.35
N HIS A 152 -1.56 -5.04 -2.73
CA HIS A 152 -2.71 -5.76 -2.21
C HIS A 152 -3.68 -6.23 -3.30
N ALA A 153 -3.76 -5.56 -4.45
CA ALA A 153 -4.43 -6.11 -5.63
C ALA A 153 -3.77 -7.42 -6.08
N TRP A 154 -2.43 -7.50 -6.05
CA TRP A 154 -1.72 -8.74 -6.33
C TRP A 154 -2.02 -9.82 -5.28
N ASP A 155 -2.03 -9.49 -4.00
CA ASP A 155 -2.37 -10.45 -2.94
C ASP A 155 -3.78 -11.03 -3.13
N LEU A 156 -4.78 -10.19 -3.44
CA LEU A 156 -6.15 -10.63 -3.73
C LEU A 156 -6.22 -11.49 -5.01
N ALA A 157 -5.53 -11.08 -6.08
CA ALA A 157 -5.50 -11.84 -7.32
C ALA A 157 -4.91 -13.24 -7.09
N ARG A 158 -3.79 -13.33 -6.36
CA ARG A 158 -3.16 -14.62 -6.02
C ARG A 158 -4.09 -15.52 -5.20
N SER A 159 -4.87 -14.96 -4.28
CA SER A 159 -5.88 -15.71 -3.51
C SER A 159 -7.02 -16.24 -4.37
N LEU A 160 -7.23 -15.71 -5.58
CA LEU A 160 -8.15 -16.22 -6.59
C LEU A 160 -7.48 -17.14 -7.62
N GLY A 161 -6.19 -17.48 -7.44
CA GLY A 161 -5.41 -18.24 -8.42
C GLY A 161 -5.15 -17.47 -9.71
N LYS A 162 -5.14 -16.13 -9.66
CA LYS A 162 -4.94 -15.23 -10.79
C LYS A 162 -3.61 -14.49 -10.70
N ASP A 163 -3.12 -14.05 -11.85
CA ASP A 163 -2.00 -13.12 -11.92
C ASP A 163 -2.51 -11.69 -11.98
N TYR A 164 -1.71 -10.79 -11.39
CA TYR A 164 -1.93 -9.36 -11.47
C TYR A 164 -0.59 -8.62 -11.63
N ARG A 165 -0.61 -7.58 -12.44
CA ARG A 165 0.50 -6.66 -12.65
C ARG A 165 -0.07 -5.27 -12.97
N PRO A 166 0.45 -4.17 -12.37
CA PRO A 166 0.03 -2.82 -12.76
C PRO A 166 0.44 -2.49 -14.20
N ALA A 167 -0.28 -1.59 -14.84
CA ALA A 167 0.00 -1.16 -16.22
C ALA A 167 1.38 -0.48 -16.36
N ASP A 168 1.81 0.25 -15.33
CA ASP A 168 3.12 0.92 -15.27
C ASP A 168 3.86 0.53 -13.99
N PRO A 169 4.52 -0.64 -13.94
CA PRO A 169 5.24 -1.10 -12.76
C PRO A 169 6.47 -0.25 -12.44
N GLU A 170 7.09 0.42 -13.41
CA GLU A 170 8.21 1.33 -13.17
C GLU A 170 7.75 2.55 -12.39
N LEU A 171 6.59 3.12 -12.75
CA LEU A 171 5.98 4.22 -12.00
C LEU A 171 5.66 3.80 -10.56
N VAL A 172 5.02 2.64 -10.38
CA VAL A 172 4.61 2.15 -9.05
C VAL A 172 5.83 1.92 -8.16
N LEU A 173 6.89 1.29 -8.69
CA LEU A 173 8.14 1.10 -7.96
C LEU A 173 8.77 2.45 -7.55
N ALA A 174 8.91 3.38 -8.50
CA ALA A 174 9.52 4.69 -8.25
C ALA A 174 8.68 5.52 -7.26
N ALA A 175 7.36 5.42 -7.32
CA ALA A 175 6.45 6.08 -6.39
C ALA A 175 6.58 5.51 -4.97
N TRP A 176 6.69 4.18 -4.82
CA TRP A 176 6.95 3.53 -3.54
C TRP A 176 8.29 3.95 -2.94
N GLN A 177 9.36 3.98 -3.73
CA GLN A 177 10.69 4.43 -3.30
C GLN A 177 10.68 5.86 -2.79
N GLY A 178 9.93 6.75 -3.44
CA GLY A 178 9.80 8.14 -3.04
C GLY A 178 9.05 8.33 -1.73
N GLY A 179 8.01 7.54 -1.49
CA GLY A 179 7.15 7.64 -0.31
C GLY A 179 7.68 6.90 0.92
N THR A 180 8.46 5.83 0.72
CA THR A 180 8.97 4.98 1.80
C THR A 180 10.48 4.73 1.70
N PRO A 181 11.32 5.77 1.64
CA PRO A 181 12.76 5.61 1.50
C PRO A 181 13.39 4.79 2.65
N GLN A 182 12.73 4.73 3.80
CA GLN A 182 13.15 3.95 4.97
C GLN A 182 13.10 2.44 4.73
N LEU A 183 12.09 1.99 4.00
CA LEU A 183 11.90 0.56 3.70
C LEU A 183 12.81 0.10 2.56
N TRP A 184 13.22 1.04 1.70
CA TRP A 184 14.14 0.74 0.60
C TRP A 184 15.60 0.60 1.04
N ALA A 185 16.00 1.27 2.12
CA ALA A 185 17.39 1.27 2.59
C ALA A 185 17.81 -0.14 3.06
N GLY A 186 18.67 -0.79 2.29
CA GLY A 186 19.25 -2.10 2.62
C GLY A 186 18.72 -3.28 1.81
N LEU A 187 17.87 -3.06 0.82
CA LEU A 187 17.43 -4.13 -0.07
C LEU A 187 18.54 -4.50 -1.08
N PRO A 188 18.81 -5.81 -1.30
CA PRO A 188 19.86 -6.28 -2.19
C PRO A 188 19.46 -6.25 -3.68
N VAL A 189 18.62 -5.28 -4.08
CA VAL A 189 18.09 -5.19 -5.43
C VAL A 189 18.79 -4.08 -6.19
N GLU A 190 19.34 -4.37 -7.37
CA GLU A 190 19.92 -3.38 -8.27
C GLU A 190 18.83 -2.79 -9.17
N PRO A 191 18.40 -1.54 -8.93
CA PRO A 191 17.43 -0.88 -9.82
C PRO A 191 17.96 -0.80 -11.26
N GLY A 192 17.15 -1.22 -12.23
CA GLY A 192 17.47 -1.12 -13.65
C GLY A 192 18.00 -2.41 -14.29
N ARG A 193 18.19 -3.49 -13.53
CA ARG A 193 18.57 -4.81 -14.06
C ARG A 193 17.43 -5.79 -14.13
N ASP A 194 16.50 -5.70 -13.15
CA ASP A 194 15.41 -6.64 -12.98
C ASP A 194 14.06 -6.00 -13.33
N ASP A 195 13.07 -6.84 -13.58
CA ASP A 195 11.69 -6.41 -13.78
C ASP A 195 11.20 -5.55 -12.59
N PRO A 196 10.72 -4.31 -12.79
CA PRO A 196 10.34 -3.41 -11.72
C PRO A 196 9.25 -3.95 -10.80
N TRP A 197 8.31 -4.74 -11.34
CA TRP A 197 7.27 -5.35 -10.52
C TRP A 197 7.82 -6.46 -9.63
N TYR A 198 8.65 -7.30 -10.19
CA TYR A 198 9.35 -8.35 -9.43
C TYR A 198 10.19 -7.75 -8.30
N VAL A 199 10.92 -6.68 -8.59
CA VAL A 199 11.68 -5.92 -7.60
C VAL A 199 10.79 -5.41 -6.47
N LEU A 200 9.64 -4.82 -6.80
CA LEU A 200 8.72 -4.28 -5.79
C LEU A 200 8.10 -5.38 -4.92
N LEU A 201 7.72 -6.52 -5.50
CA LEU A 201 7.22 -7.67 -4.75
C LEU A 201 8.25 -8.16 -3.73
N LEU A 202 9.50 -8.39 -4.16
CA LEU A 202 10.57 -8.81 -3.24
C LEU A 202 10.85 -7.75 -2.15
N ALA A 203 10.91 -6.47 -2.54
CA ALA A 203 11.16 -5.36 -1.65
C ALA A 203 10.09 -5.21 -0.56
N SER A 204 8.84 -5.56 -0.89
CA SER A 204 7.71 -5.56 0.05
C SER A 204 7.55 -6.86 0.83
N GLY A 205 8.51 -7.81 0.70
CA GLY A 205 8.52 -9.08 1.41
C GLY A 205 7.62 -10.16 0.81
N ARG A 206 7.12 -9.97 -0.42
CA ARG A 206 6.30 -10.95 -1.12
C ARG A 206 7.16 -11.94 -1.90
N ASP A 207 6.74 -13.21 -1.91
CA ASP A 207 7.33 -14.22 -2.79
C ASP A 207 6.59 -14.23 -4.14
N PRO A 208 7.23 -13.80 -5.25
CA PRO A 208 6.57 -13.81 -6.56
C PRO A 208 6.17 -15.20 -7.05
N ALA A 209 6.78 -16.27 -6.50
CA ALA A 209 6.45 -17.66 -6.81
C ALA A 209 5.29 -18.22 -5.96
N TRP A 210 4.73 -17.42 -5.05
CA TRP A 210 3.64 -17.88 -4.19
C TRP A 210 2.44 -18.38 -5.00
N VAL A 211 1.93 -19.53 -4.63
CA VAL A 211 0.72 -20.14 -5.20
C VAL A 211 -0.19 -20.60 -4.07
N GLN A 212 -1.50 -20.48 -4.29
CA GLN A 212 -2.49 -21.05 -3.38
C GLN A 212 -2.46 -22.58 -3.54
N LEU A 213 -2.29 -23.30 -2.44
CA LEU A 213 -2.35 -24.77 -2.39
C LEU A 213 -3.77 -25.26 -2.17
#